data_3771b454ec9b1b0df883e16694a8f800
#
_entry.id   3771b454ec9b1b0df883e16694a8f800
#
_cell.length_a   1.000
_cell.length_b   1.000
_cell.length_c   1.000
_cell.angle_alpha   90.00
_cell.angle_beta   90.00
_cell.angle_gamma   90.00
#
_symmetry.space_group_name_H-M   'P 1'
#
loop_
_entity.id
_entity.type
_entity.pdbx_description
1 polymer ?
#
loop_
_entity_poly.entity_id
_entity_poly.type
_entity_poly.pdbx_seq_one_letter_code
_entity_poly.pdbx_strand_id
1 'polypeptide(L)'
;MEILDGKKVSNDIKDEITVEVKKMKDRGEKVPHLAAIIVGNDGASLTYVGSKVKACERVGFESTLVKMPSTTSEIELLAKIKELNNNTDIDGFIVQLPLPPQIDTQKVLMAVDPDKDVDGFHPMNFGKMALDMSTFIPATPFGILELLERYNVDTKGKHTVVIGRSHIVGRPMSILMGRKGWPGNSTVTLTHSHTKNITQITSQADIIISALGVPNFLKAEMVKDDAVVIDVGITRVTDESRERGYRIVGDVDFEKVSKKASYITPVPGGVGPMTIAMLLKNTLLARERHRSND
;
A
#
# COMPACT_ATOMS: atom_id res chain seq x y z
N MET A 1 -9.01 1.46 -23.93
CA MET A 1 -8.58 1.76 -22.56
C MET A 1 -9.48 1.00 -21.59
N GLU A 2 -8.89 0.30 -20.64
CA GLU A 2 -9.57 -0.40 -19.56
C GLU A 2 -9.22 0.23 -18.20
N ILE A 3 -10.22 0.33 -17.31
CA ILE A 3 -10.01 0.87 -15.95
C ILE A 3 -9.56 -0.26 -15.04
N LEU A 4 -8.42 -0.07 -14.39
CA LEU A 4 -7.96 -0.92 -13.29
C LEU A 4 -8.73 -0.54 -12.01
N ASP A 5 -9.94 -1.11 -11.86
CA ASP A 5 -10.85 -0.81 -10.75
C ASP A 5 -10.40 -1.48 -9.44
N GLY A 6 -9.57 -0.75 -8.69
CA GLY A 6 -9.06 -1.23 -7.41
C GLY A 6 -10.14 -1.35 -6.33
N LYS A 7 -11.24 -0.58 -6.43
CA LYS A 7 -12.35 -0.71 -5.50
C LYS A 7 -13.05 -2.06 -5.68
N LYS A 8 -13.30 -2.48 -6.93
CA LYS A 8 -13.87 -3.79 -7.25
C LYS A 8 -12.94 -4.90 -6.74
N VAL A 9 -11.67 -4.90 -7.17
CA VAL A 9 -10.69 -5.94 -6.79
C VAL A 9 -10.50 -6.00 -5.28
N SER A 10 -10.42 -4.85 -4.60
CA SER A 10 -10.35 -4.81 -3.13
C SER A 10 -11.57 -5.44 -2.45
N ASN A 11 -12.77 -5.32 -3.03
CA ASN A 11 -13.96 -5.97 -2.50
C ASN A 11 -13.91 -7.47 -2.73
N ASP A 12 -13.53 -7.91 -3.92
CA ASP A 12 -13.40 -9.34 -4.25
C ASP A 12 -12.42 -10.03 -3.28
N ILE A 13 -11.26 -9.40 -3.01
CA ILE A 13 -10.27 -9.92 -2.05
C ILE A 13 -10.83 -9.96 -0.63
N LYS A 14 -11.58 -8.95 -0.19
CA LYS A 14 -12.21 -8.97 1.14
C LYS A 14 -13.24 -10.10 1.26
N ASP A 15 -13.97 -10.38 0.20
CA ASP A 15 -14.93 -11.48 0.17
C ASP A 15 -14.21 -12.84 0.22
N GLU A 16 -13.09 -13.00 -0.50
CA GLU A 16 -12.20 -14.16 -0.40
C GLU A 16 -11.68 -14.37 1.03
N ILE A 17 -11.18 -13.30 1.67
CA ILE A 17 -10.72 -13.34 3.07
C ILE A 17 -11.87 -13.71 4.01
N THR A 18 -13.08 -13.16 3.80
CA THR A 18 -14.25 -13.47 4.63
C THR A 18 -14.58 -14.97 4.59
N VAL A 19 -14.49 -15.60 3.42
CA VAL A 19 -14.70 -17.04 3.28
C VAL A 19 -13.65 -17.82 4.07
N GLU A 20 -12.38 -17.40 4.03
CA GLU A 20 -11.31 -18.09 4.75
C GLU A 20 -11.46 -17.95 6.28
N VAL A 21 -11.78 -16.74 6.74
CA VAL A 21 -12.08 -16.48 8.17
C VAL A 21 -13.28 -17.32 8.67
N LYS A 22 -14.31 -17.48 7.84
CA LYS A 22 -15.44 -18.34 8.18
C LYS A 22 -14.99 -19.78 8.39
N LYS A 23 -14.17 -20.32 7.50
CA LYS A 23 -13.61 -21.67 7.66
C LYS A 23 -12.77 -21.81 8.93
N MET A 24 -12.01 -20.77 9.30
CA MET A 24 -11.25 -20.76 10.57
C MET A 24 -12.20 -20.86 11.77
N LYS A 25 -13.27 -20.05 11.79
CA LYS A 25 -14.30 -20.08 12.85
C LYS A 25 -15.00 -21.43 12.95
N ASP A 26 -15.36 -22.01 11.79
CA ASP A 26 -16.02 -23.32 11.74
C ASP A 26 -15.12 -24.45 12.31
N ARG A 27 -13.79 -24.27 12.26
CA ARG A 27 -12.80 -25.18 12.87
C ARG A 27 -12.45 -24.85 14.32
N GLY A 28 -13.06 -23.80 14.91
CA GLY A 28 -12.73 -23.33 16.24
C GLY A 28 -11.34 -22.69 16.37
N GLU A 29 -10.76 -22.25 15.24
CA GLU A 29 -9.45 -21.58 15.22
C GLU A 29 -9.58 -20.10 15.57
N LYS A 30 -8.54 -19.52 16.18
CA LYS A 30 -8.42 -18.09 16.39
C LYS A 30 -8.42 -17.37 15.05
N VAL A 31 -9.24 -16.32 14.92
CA VAL A 31 -9.25 -15.43 13.75
C VAL A 31 -8.08 -14.44 13.78
N PRO A 32 -7.65 -13.90 12.64
CA PRO A 32 -6.61 -12.88 12.60
C PRO A 32 -6.96 -11.64 13.43
N HIS A 33 -5.97 -11.08 14.13
CA HIS A 33 -6.13 -9.89 14.96
C HIS A 33 -5.13 -8.81 14.53
N LEU A 34 -5.67 -7.70 14.01
CA LEU A 34 -4.90 -6.52 13.60
C LEU A 34 -4.98 -5.44 14.68
N ALA A 35 -3.83 -4.97 15.17
CA ALA A 35 -3.80 -3.75 15.96
C ALA A 35 -3.31 -2.54 15.14
N ALA A 36 -3.77 -1.35 15.49
CA ALA A 36 -3.31 -0.11 14.90
C ALA A 36 -3.00 0.92 16.00
N ILE A 37 -1.81 1.50 15.97
CA ILE A 37 -1.43 2.62 16.83
C ILE A 37 -1.59 3.91 16.04
N ILE A 38 -2.27 4.90 16.61
CA ILE A 38 -2.32 6.26 16.09
C ILE A 38 -1.86 7.23 17.17
N VAL A 39 -0.95 8.14 16.83
CA VAL A 39 -0.43 9.17 17.71
C VAL A 39 -0.90 10.53 17.22
N GLY A 40 -1.67 11.23 18.06
CA GLY A 40 -2.28 12.52 17.68
C GLY A 40 -3.65 12.40 17.02
N ASN A 41 -4.15 13.53 16.51
CA ASN A 41 -5.52 13.70 16.02
C ASN A 41 -5.57 14.18 14.56
N ASP A 42 -4.58 13.82 13.73
CA ASP A 42 -4.63 14.16 12.30
C ASP A 42 -5.87 13.53 11.64
N GLY A 43 -6.73 14.37 11.08
CA GLY A 43 -8.03 13.94 10.54
C GLY A 43 -7.92 12.98 9.35
N ALA A 44 -6.83 13.05 8.57
CA ALA A 44 -6.58 12.12 7.49
C ALA A 44 -6.22 10.74 8.04
N SER A 45 -5.31 10.69 9.01
CA SER A 45 -4.88 9.48 9.71
C SER A 45 -6.05 8.80 10.44
N LEU A 46 -6.89 9.56 11.14
CA LEU A 46 -8.10 9.04 11.80
C LEU A 46 -9.08 8.40 10.80
N THR A 47 -9.31 9.07 9.66
CA THR A 47 -10.19 8.54 8.60
C THR A 47 -9.63 7.25 8.02
N TYR A 48 -8.31 7.20 7.82
CA TYR A 48 -7.65 6.04 7.23
C TYR A 48 -7.64 4.83 8.19
N VAL A 49 -7.32 5.05 9.45
CA VAL A 49 -7.39 4.01 10.50
C VAL A 49 -8.84 3.54 10.70
N GLY A 50 -9.82 4.44 10.72
CA GLY A 50 -11.23 4.07 10.77
C GLY A 50 -11.66 3.16 9.61
N SER A 51 -11.12 3.39 8.41
CA SER A 51 -11.38 2.53 7.26
C SER A 51 -10.73 1.13 7.40
N LYS A 52 -9.56 1.04 8.05
CA LYS A 52 -8.89 -0.23 8.37
C LYS A 52 -9.71 -1.05 9.38
N VAL A 53 -10.19 -0.41 10.47
CA VAL A 53 -11.05 -1.06 11.47
C VAL A 53 -12.33 -1.62 10.84
N LYS A 54 -13.03 -0.79 10.06
CA LYS A 54 -14.25 -1.24 9.33
C LYS A 54 -13.95 -2.39 8.36
N ALA A 55 -12.77 -2.42 7.76
CA ALA A 55 -12.38 -3.51 6.88
C ALA A 55 -12.12 -4.80 7.67
N CYS A 56 -11.53 -4.74 8.88
CA CYS A 56 -11.41 -5.87 9.78
C CYS A 56 -12.78 -6.43 10.18
N GLU A 57 -13.69 -5.57 10.62
CA GLU A 57 -15.07 -5.96 10.95
C GLU A 57 -15.76 -6.68 9.79
N ARG A 58 -15.63 -6.13 8.56
CA ARG A 58 -16.25 -6.72 7.36
C ARG A 58 -15.78 -8.15 7.10
N VAL A 59 -14.48 -8.41 7.26
CA VAL A 59 -13.91 -9.73 6.96
C VAL A 59 -13.95 -10.68 8.17
N GLY A 60 -14.39 -10.20 9.32
CA GLY A 60 -14.52 -11.00 10.55
C GLY A 60 -13.22 -11.17 11.32
N PHE A 61 -12.24 -10.27 11.13
CA PHE A 61 -11.03 -10.17 11.95
C PHE A 61 -11.35 -9.49 13.29
N GLU A 62 -10.54 -9.77 14.28
CA GLU A 62 -10.43 -8.92 15.48
C GLU A 62 -9.58 -7.68 15.17
N SER A 63 -9.90 -6.57 15.85
CA SER A 63 -9.12 -5.35 15.70
C SER A 63 -8.99 -4.57 17.01
N THR A 64 -7.78 -4.06 17.28
CA THR A 64 -7.49 -3.20 18.43
C THR A 64 -6.98 -1.85 17.96
N LEU A 65 -7.63 -0.77 18.38
CA LEU A 65 -7.18 0.60 18.11
C LEU A 65 -6.58 1.22 19.36
N VAL A 66 -5.27 1.49 19.30
CA VAL A 66 -4.52 2.20 20.35
C VAL A 66 -4.40 3.66 19.95
N LYS A 67 -5.09 4.55 20.68
CA LYS A 67 -5.00 6.00 20.49
C LYS A 67 -4.06 6.60 21.53
N MET A 68 -3.05 7.32 21.08
CA MET A 68 -2.09 8.02 21.93
C MET A 68 -2.14 9.53 21.63
N PRO A 69 -2.03 10.40 22.64
CA PRO A 69 -2.08 11.84 22.43
C PRO A 69 -0.91 12.36 21.58
N SER A 70 -1.07 13.53 20.97
CA SER A 70 -0.01 14.15 20.15
C SER A 70 1.25 14.52 20.97
N THR A 71 1.09 14.63 22.30
CA THR A 71 2.19 14.89 23.24
C THR A 71 2.97 13.64 23.65
N THR A 72 2.58 12.46 23.16
CA THR A 72 3.26 11.19 23.45
C THR A 72 4.75 11.29 23.11
N SER A 73 5.58 10.87 24.05
CA SER A 73 7.02 10.76 23.85
C SER A 73 7.40 9.52 23.04
N GLU A 74 8.59 9.55 22.44
CA GLU A 74 9.18 8.38 21.75
C GLU A 74 9.26 7.17 22.69
N ILE A 75 9.65 7.37 23.96
CA ILE A 75 9.78 6.30 24.95
C ILE A 75 8.43 5.62 25.22
N GLU A 76 7.37 6.39 25.39
CA GLU A 76 6.01 5.84 25.62
C GLU A 76 5.52 5.05 24.42
N LEU A 77 5.75 5.55 23.19
CA LEU A 77 5.37 4.82 21.98
C LEU A 77 6.17 3.52 21.82
N LEU A 78 7.49 3.56 22.06
CA LEU A 78 8.33 2.35 22.00
C LEU A 78 7.95 1.32 23.07
N ALA A 79 7.54 1.75 24.26
CA ALA A 79 7.02 0.87 25.29
C ALA A 79 5.70 0.19 24.84
N LYS A 80 4.79 0.93 24.21
CA LYS A 80 3.54 0.36 23.65
C LYS A 80 3.82 -0.62 22.50
N ILE A 81 4.77 -0.33 21.63
CA ILE A 81 5.20 -1.24 20.56
C ILE A 81 5.74 -2.55 21.17
N LYS A 82 6.57 -2.45 22.21
CA LYS A 82 7.09 -3.64 22.90
C LYS A 82 5.97 -4.49 23.54
N GLU A 83 4.95 -3.84 24.10
CA GLU A 83 3.77 -4.53 24.64
C GLU A 83 3.05 -5.32 23.51
N LEU A 84 2.79 -4.70 22.34
CA LEU A 84 2.13 -5.35 21.22
C LEU A 84 3.00 -6.46 20.59
N ASN A 85 4.32 -6.27 20.53
CA ASN A 85 5.23 -7.33 20.08
C ASN A 85 5.11 -8.60 20.93
N ASN A 86 4.97 -8.43 22.26
CA ASN A 86 4.88 -9.55 23.21
C ASN A 86 3.46 -10.11 23.37
N ASN A 87 2.46 -9.46 22.81
CA ASN A 87 1.08 -9.91 22.94
C ASN A 87 0.77 -10.99 21.88
N THR A 88 0.61 -12.24 22.31
CA THR A 88 0.31 -13.38 21.43
C THR A 88 -1.08 -13.33 20.80
N ASP A 89 -1.99 -12.51 21.33
CA ASP A 89 -3.31 -12.30 20.73
C ASP A 89 -3.27 -11.39 19.51
N ILE A 90 -2.21 -10.61 19.32
CA ILE A 90 -2.03 -9.73 18.17
C ILE A 90 -1.18 -10.44 17.11
N ASP A 91 -1.76 -10.70 15.96
CA ASP A 91 -1.04 -11.35 14.86
C ASP A 91 -0.18 -10.36 14.06
N GLY A 92 -0.63 -9.13 13.93
CA GLY A 92 0.15 -8.06 13.32
C GLY A 92 -0.37 -6.69 13.73
N PHE A 93 0.48 -5.68 13.60
CA PHE A 93 0.04 -4.33 13.89
C PHE A 93 0.76 -3.30 13.02
N ILE A 94 0.18 -2.11 12.97
CA ILE A 94 0.71 -0.97 12.26
C ILE A 94 0.87 0.22 13.19
N VAL A 95 1.84 1.07 12.89
CA VAL A 95 1.96 2.41 13.47
C VAL A 95 1.62 3.41 12.38
N GLN A 96 0.47 4.07 12.52
CA GLN A 96 -0.02 4.99 11.49
C GLN A 96 0.88 6.20 11.33
N LEU A 97 1.36 6.42 10.13
CA LEU A 97 2.16 7.60 9.74
C LEU A 97 1.27 8.73 9.20
N PRO A 98 1.69 10.00 9.32
CA PRO A 98 2.91 10.48 9.94
C PRO A 98 2.87 10.50 11.47
N LEU A 99 4.04 10.44 12.11
CA LEU A 99 4.20 10.61 13.55
C LEU A 99 4.48 12.08 13.89
N PRO A 100 4.19 12.53 15.13
CA PRO A 100 4.59 13.83 15.64
C PRO A 100 6.10 14.04 15.56
N PRO A 101 6.58 15.30 15.40
CA PRO A 101 7.98 15.61 15.11
C PRO A 101 8.97 15.23 16.22
N GLN A 102 8.51 15.04 17.46
CA GLN A 102 9.35 14.59 18.58
C GLN A 102 9.66 13.09 18.55
N ILE A 103 9.11 12.32 17.61
CA ILE A 103 9.26 10.87 17.50
C ILE A 103 10.03 10.54 16.23
N ASP A 104 11.13 9.81 16.37
CA ASP A 104 11.89 9.30 15.23
C ASP A 104 11.15 8.13 14.58
N THR A 105 10.60 8.39 13.41
CA THR A 105 9.86 7.39 12.63
C THR A 105 10.69 6.14 12.34
N GLN A 106 11.98 6.29 12.08
CA GLN A 106 12.85 5.16 11.73
C GLN A 106 13.06 4.24 12.94
N LYS A 107 13.28 4.80 14.13
CA LYS A 107 13.37 4.01 15.36
C LYS A 107 12.09 3.25 15.64
N VAL A 108 10.94 3.90 15.42
CA VAL A 108 9.62 3.29 15.61
C VAL A 108 9.42 2.10 14.66
N LEU A 109 9.71 2.28 13.36
CA LEU A 109 9.59 1.20 12.39
C LEU A 109 10.52 0.02 12.69
N MET A 110 11.74 0.28 13.20
CA MET A 110 12.67 -0.76 13.60
C MET A 110 12.30 -1.47 14.91
N ALA A 111 11.45 -0.87 15.73
CA ALA A 111 11.02 -1.46 17.00
C ALA A 111 9.85 -2.46 16.83
N VAL A 112 9.14 -2.42 15.71
CA VAL A 112 8.10 -3.40 15.37
C VAL A 112 8.75 -4.74 15.10
N ASP A 113 8.20 -5.82 15.65
CA ASP A 113 8.67 -7.17 15.33
C ASP A 113 8.44 -7.45 13.83
N PRO A 114 9.48 -7.85 13.07
CA PRO A 114 9.32 -8.16 11.65
C PRO A 114 8.22 -9.17 11.33
N ASP A 115 7.92 -10.10 12.23
CA ASP A 115 6.88 -11.10 12.05
C ASP A 115 5.47 -10.56 12.37
N LYS A 116 5.38 -9.33 12.92
CA LYS A 116 4.13 -8.59 13.16
C LYS A 116 4.01 -7.33 12.32
N ASP A 117 5.02 -6.98 11.52
CA ASP A 117 5.06 -5.81 10.64
C ASP A 117 4.22 -6.04 9.37
N VAL A 118 2.90 -6.03 9.50
CA VAL A 118 1.97 -6.30 8.39
C VAL A 118 1.86 -5.14 7.38
N ASP A 119 2.39 -3.96 7.68
CA ASP A 119 2.60 -2.88 6.70
C ASP A 119 3.81 -3.15 5.78
N GLY A 120 4.75 -4.03 6.19
CA GLY A 120 5.94 -4.40 5.44
C GLY A 120 7.02 -3.32 5.38
N PHE A 121 7.10 -2.45 6.40
CA PHE A 121 8.03 -1.31 6.42
C PHE A 121 9.33 -1.60 7.16
N HIS A 122 9.39 -2.69 7.92
CA HIS A 122 10.59 -3.06 8.66
C HIS A 122 11.75 -3.40 7.69
N PRO A 123 12.99 -2.91 7.93
CA PRO A 123 14.14 -3.17 7.05
C PRO A 123 14.42 -4.66 6.80
N MET A 124 14.13 -5.53 7.77
CA MET A 124 14.23 -6.99 7.59
C MET A 124 13.27 -7.50 6.50
N ASN A 125 12.00 -7.07 6.55
CA ASN A 125 11.00 -7.45 5.55
C ASN A 125 11.35 -6.86 4.18
N PHE A 126 11.83 -5.63 4.13
CA PHE A 126 12.31 -5.03 2.89
C PHE A 126 13.50 -5.80 2.30
N GLY A 127 14.47 -6.20 3.13
CA GLY A 127 15.61 -7.02 2.69
C GLY A 127 15.18 -8.39 2.16
N LYS A 128 14.30 -9.08 2.90
CA LYS A 128 13.73 -10.36 2.45
C LYS A 128 12.99 -10.21 1.12
N MET A 129 12.16 -9.16 0.96
CA MET A 129 11.46 -8.86 -0.28
C MET A 129 12.44 -8.65 -1.45
N ALA A 130 13.54 -7.92 -1.21
CA ALA A 130 14.55 -7.63 -2.23
C ALA A 130 15.33 -8.89 -2.67
N LEU A 131 15.34 -9.92 -1.85
CA LEU A 131 15.98 -11.22 -2.10
C LEU A 131 14.99 -12.32 -2.53
N ASP A 132 13.76 -11.94 -2.88
CA ASP A 132 12.67 -12.87 -3.24
C ASP A 132 12.36 -13.92 -2.15
N MET A 133 12.67 -13.61 -0.88
CA MET A 133 12.33 -14.45 0.27
C MET A 133 10.90 -14.19 0.75
N SER A 134 10.26 -15.20 1.33
CA SER A 134 8.92 -15.06 1.90
C SER A 134 8.90 -14.03 3.03
N THR A 135 8.09 -12.99 2.85
CA THR A 135 7.95 -11.88 3.80
C THR A 135 6.64 -11.11 3.59
N PHE A 136 6.39 -10.10 4.43
CA PHE A 136 5.34 -9.13 4.18
C PHE A 136 5.81 -8.11 3.14
N ILE A 137 5.05 -7.98 2.06
CA ILE A 137 5.28 -6.96 1.04
C ILE A 137 4.56 -5.68 1.48
N PRO A 138 5.18 -4.49 1.33
CA PRO A 138 4.49 -3.22 1.63
C PRO A 138 3.12 -3.15 0.96
N ALA A 139 2.09 -2.79 1.73
CA ALA A 139 0.70 -2.98 1.33
C ALA A 139 0.33 -2.27 0.01
N THR A 140 0.84 -1.05 -0.25
CA THR A 140 0.56 -0.34 -1.50
C THR A 140 1.23 -1.00 -2.72
N PRO A 141 2.54 -1.30 -2.71
CA PRO A 141 3.18 -2.10 -3.75
C PRO A 141 2.51 -3.46 -3.98
N PHE A 142 2.15 -4.16 -2.93
CA PHE A 142 1.44 -5.43 -3.03
C PHE A 142 0.09 -5.27 -3.75
N GLY A 143 -0.66 -4.21 -3.43
CA GLY A 143 -1.91 -3.88 -4.11
C GLY A 143 -1.74 -3.58 -5.61
N ILE A 144 -0.63 -2.97 -6.01
CA ILE A 144 -0.31 -2.74 -7.41
C ILE A 144 -0.04 -4.07 -8.13
N LEU A 145 0.75 -4.96 -7.53
CA LEU A 145 1.00 -6.29 -8.10
C LEU A 145 -0.32 -7.08 -8.26
N GLU A 146 -1.16 -7.08 -7.23
CA GLU A 146 -2.46 -7.74 -7.27
C GLU A 146 -3.38 -7.18 -8.37
N LEU A 147 -3.38 -5.85 -8.60
CA LEU A 147 -4.10 -5.25 -9.72
C LEU A 147 -3.57 -5.74 -11.06
N LEU A 148 -2.27 -5.71 -11.27
CA LEU A 148 -1.64 -6.18 -12.51
C LEU A 148 -1.97 -7.66 -12.75
N GLU A 149 -1.98 -8.47 -11.69
CA GLU A 149 -2.31 -9.89 -11.75
C GLU A 149 -3.78 -10.11 -12.12
N ARG A 150 -4.72 -9.50 -11.43
CA ARG A 150 -6.17 -9.67 -11.64
C ARG A 150 -6.65 -9.20 -13.01
N TYR A 151 -5.95 -8.23 -13.59
CA TYR A 151 -6.22 -7.75 -14.94
C TYR A 151 -5.35 -8.42 -16.02
N ASN A 152 -4.56 -9.43 -15.67
CA ASN A 152 -3.67 -10.17 -16.58
C ASN A 152 -2.74 -9.24 -17.38
N VAL A 153 -2.24 -8.16 -16.75
CA VAL A 153 -1.34 -7.23 -17.41
C VAL A 153 0.02 -7.90 -17.62
N ASP A 154 0.43 -8.04 -18.89
CA ASP A 154 1.75 -8.58 -19.23
C ASP A 154 2.86 -7.62 -18.80
N THR A 155 3.72 -8.08 -17.89
CA THR A 155 4.88 -7.33 -17.38
C THR A 155 6.22 -7.86 -17.87
N LYS A 156 6.24 -9.07 -18.47
CA LYS A 156 7.46 -9.74 -18.88
C LYS A 156 8.13 -9.04 -20.05
N GLY A 157 9.38 -8.65 -19.86
CA GLY A 157 10.17 -7.94 -20.89
C GLY A 157 9.72 -6.51 -21.14
N LYS A 158 8.75 -5.98 -20.38
CA LYS A 158 8.27 -4.60 -20.51
C LYS A 158 9.22 -3.61 -19.85
N HIS A 159 9.26 -2.39 -20.38
CA HIS A 159 9.94 -1.27 -19.74
C HIS A 159 8.98 -0.63 -18.74
N THR A 160 9.27 -0.78 -17.44
CA THR A 160 8.53 -0.14 -16.35
C THR A 160 9.27 1.09 -15.85
N VAL A 161 8.62 2.24 -15.84
CA VAL A 161 9.13 3.46 -15.23
C VAL A 161 8.39 3.72 -13.92
N VAL A 162 9.13 3.78 -12.82
CA VAL A 162 8.61 4.15 -11.50
C VAL A 162 9.00 5.60 -11.23
N ILE A 163 8.01 6.47 -11.04
CA ILE A 163 8.19 7.89 -10.74
C ILE A 163 8.03 8.12 -9.25
N GLY A 164 9.11 8.45 -8.56
CA GLY A 164 9.20 8.56 -7.10
C GLY A 164 10.03 7.44 -6.48
N ARG A 165 10.77 7.78 -5.41
CA ARG A 165 11.70 6.84 -4.75
C ARG A 165 11.49 6.74 -3.24
N SER A 166 10.23 6.87 -2.80
CA SER A 166 9.88 6.69 -1.39
C SER A 166 10.18 5.26 -0.92
N HIS A 167 10.47 5.10 0.36
CA HIS A 167 10.72 3.78 0.95
C HIS A 167 9.46 2.89 0.99
N ILE A 168 8.28 3.52 0.95
CA ILE A 168 7.00 2.81 1.09
C ILE A 168 6.36 2.41 -0.25
N VAL A 169 6.74 3.05 -1.38
CA VAL A 169 6.18 2.74 -2.70
C VAL A 169 7.25 2.63 -3.77
N GLY A 170 7.97 3.73 -4.08
CA GLY A 170 8.81 3.78 -5.27
C GLY A 170 9.96 2.78 -5.26
N ARG A 171 10.70 2.67 -4.17
CA ARG A 171 11.79 1.69 -4.04
C ARG A 171 11.25 0.25 -4.04
N PRO A 172 10.24 -0.13 -3.23
CA PRO A 172 9.65 -1.46 -3.32
C PRO A 172 9.20 -1.82 -4.73
N MET A 173 8.48 -0.91 -5.41
CA MET A 173 8.01 -1.17 -6.77
C MET A 173 9.13 -1.39 -7.78
N SER A 174 10.23 -0.63 -7.67
CA SER A 174 11.37 -0.82 -8.58
C SER A 174 12.02 -2.20 -8.43
N ILE A 175 12.00 -2.77 -7.24
CA ILE A 175 12.49 -4.12 -6.96
C ILE A 175 11.48 -5.16 -7.45
N LEU A 176 10.22 -5.03 -7.03
CA LEU A 176 9.16 -5.99 -7.30
C LEU A 176 8.86 -6.15 -8.78
N MET A 177 8.89 -5.06 -9.56
CA MET A 177 8.70 -5.15 -11.01
C MET A 177 9.91 -5.78 -11.73
N GLY A 178 11.11 -5.67 -11.15
CA GLY A 178 12.34 -6.29 -11.68
C GLY A 178 12.56 -7.75 -11.27
N ARG A 179 11.84 -8.25 -10.24
CA ARG A 179 12.00 -9.61 -9.71
C ARG A 179 11.67 -10.69 -10.75
N LYS A 180 12.15 -11.91 -10.53
CA LYS A 180 11.69 -13.08 -11.29
C LYS A 180 10.24 -13.42 -10.96
N GLY A 181 9.50 -13.90 -11.94
CA GLY A 181 8.11 -14.28 -11.77
C GLY A 181 7.12 -13.29 -12.36
N TRP A 182 5.84 -13.46 -12.06
CA TRP A 182 4.75 -12.62 -12.54
C TRP A 182 3.81 -12.25 -11.37
N PRO A 183 3.39 -10.98 -11.26
CA PRO A 183 3.90 -9.80 -12.00
C PRO A 183 5.36 -9.50 -11.64
N GLY A 184 6.17 -9.16 -12.68
CA GLY A 184 7.60 -8.92 -12.57
C GLY A 184 8.29 -9.14 -13.91
N ASN A 185 9.59 -9.50 -13.92
CA ASN A 185 10.40 -9.68 -15.13
C ASN A 185 10.44 -8.45 -16.05
N SER A 186 10.24 -7.25 -15.50
CA SER A 186 10.35 -5.98 -16.24
C SER A 186 11.79 -5.45 -16.22
N THR A 187 12.15 -4.65 -17.22
CA THR A 187 13.29 -3.74 -17.12
C THR A 187 12.81 -2.47 -16.42
N VAL A 188 13.40 -2.09 -15.31
CA VAL A 188 12.88 -1.01 -14.47
C VAL A 188 13.78 0.22 -14.47
N THR A 189 13.20 1.38 -14.72
CA THR A 189 13.84 2.69 -14.53
C THR A 189 13.18 3.41 -13.35
N LEU A 190 13.96 3.65 -12.28
CA LEU A 190 13.51 4.45 -11.14
C LEU A 190 13.87 5.92 -11.34
N THR A 191 12.85 6.80 -11.35
CA THR A 191 13.03 8.24 -11.52
C THR A 191 12.67 9.03 -10.26
N HIS A 192 13.18 10.26 -10.16
CA HIS A 192 13.00 11.12 -9.00
C HIS A 192 13.19 12.60 -9.36
N SER A 193 13.05 13.50 -8.40
CA SER A 193 13.13 14.97 -8.60
C SER A 193 14.43 15.49 -9.25
N HIS A 194 15.51 14.74 -9.22
CA HIS A 194 16.78 15.08 -9.88
C HIS A 194 16.99 14.38 -11.22
N THR A 195 16.02 13.61 -11.69
CA THR A 195 16.08 12.94 -13.00
C THR A 195 15.94 13.97 -14.10
N LYS A 196 16.94 14.02 -14.98
CA LYS A 196 16.89 14.89 -16.18
C LYS A 196 16.05 14.20 -17.28
N ASN A 197 15.43 15.00 -18.13
CA ASN A 197 14.67 14.52 -19.29
C ASN A 197 13.60 13.46 -18.95
N ILE A 198 12.90 13.65 -17.83
CA ILE A 198 11.91 12.68 -17.35
C ILE A 198 10.86 12.34 -18.42
N THR A 199 10.40 13.33 -19.18
CA THR A 199 9.43 13.14 -20.28
C THR A 199 9.96 12.15 -21.32
N GLN A 200 11.23 12.26 -21.71
CA GLN A 200 11.84 11.34 -22.66
C GLN A 200 11.91 9.89 -22.13
N ILE A 201 12.14 9.74 -20.84
CA ILE A 201 12.19 8.44 -20.18
C ILE A 201 10.80 7.81 -20.11
N THR A 202 9.81 8.58 -19.62
CA THR A 202 8.47 8.08 -19.42
C THR A 202 7.72 7.80 -20.72
N SER A 203 7.95 8.61 -21.78
CA SER A 203 7.33 8.39 -23.08
C SER A 203 7.78 7.11 -23.81
N GLN A 204 8.78 6.41 -23.28
CA GLN A 204 9.23 5.11 -23.80
C GLN A 204 8.73 3.93 -22.94
N ALA A 205 8.08 4.20 -21.83
CA ALA A 205 7.65 3.17 -20.88
C ALA A 205 6.39 2.43 -21.36
N ASP A 206 6.39 1.12 -21.24
CA ASP A 206 5.22 0.27 -21.42
C ASP A 206 4.30 0.33 -20.19
N ILE A 207 4.92 0.48 -19.01
CA ILE A 207 4.22 0.58 -17.72
C ILE A 207 4.77 1.78 -16.96
N ILE A 208 3.89 2.66 -16.48
CA ILE A 208 4.26 3.81 -15.65
C ILE A 208 3.58 3.67 -14.29
N ILE A 209 4.37 3.74 -13.21
CA ILE A 209 3.88 3.78 -11.83
C ILE A 209 4.22 5.15 -11.26
N SER A 210 3.22 6.02 -11.11
CA SER A 210 3.39 7.39 -10.59
C SER A 210 3.10 7.45 -9.10
N ALA A 211 4.13 7.75 -8.30
CA ALA A 211 4.08 7.77 -6.83
C ALA A 211 4.83 8.99 -6.26
N LEU A 212 4.45 10.18 -6.72
CA LEU A 212 5.07 11.46 -6.36
C LEU A 212 4.31 12.22 -5.28
N GLY A 213 2.97 12.11 -5.27
CA GLY A 213 2.10 13.00 -4.50
C GLY A 213 2.02 14.42 -5.07
N VAL A 214 2.23 14.58 -6.38
CA VAL A 214 2.14 15.87 -7.08
C VAL A 214 0.99 15.83 -8.07
N PRO A 215 -0.11 16.55 -7.81
CA PRO A 215 -1.31 16.53 -8.64
C PRO A 215 -1.05 16.78 -10.12
N ASN A 216 -1.60 15.90 -10.98
CA ASN A 216 -1.54 16.03 -12.43
C ASN A 216 -0.12 16.22 -13.00
N PHE A 217 0.89 15.65 -12.36
CA PHE A 217 2.29 15.69 -12.83
C PHE A 217 2.45 14.96 -14.17
N LEU A 218 1.93 13.73 -14.27
CA LEU A 218 2.06 12.91 -15.48
C LEU A 218 1.07 13.40 -16.55
N LYS A 219 1.61 13.96 -17.63
CA LYS A 219 0.86 14.51 -18.76
C LYS A 219 0.82 13.51 -19.93
N ALA A 220 -0.08 13.74 -20.89
CA ALA A 220 -0.24 12.87 -22.06
C ALA A 220 1.02 12.77 -22.92
N GLU A 221 1.79 13.86 -23.07
CA GLU A 221 3.07 13.87 -23.80
C GLU A 221 4.17 13.05 -23.12
N MET A 222 3.99 12.73 -21.85
CA MET A 222 4.90 11.89 -21.06
C MET A 222 4.56 10.39 -21.14
N VAL A 223 3.49 10.02 -21.84
CA VAL A 223 2.98 8.65 -21.88
C VAL A 223 3.00 8.12 -23.30
N LYS A 224 3.55 6.93 -23.48
CA LYS A 224 3.50 6.16 -24.73
C LYS A 224 2.06 5.73 -25.03
N ASP A 225 1.69 5.64 -26.29
CA ASP A 225 0.42 5.05 -26.69
C ASP A 225 0.36 3.58 -26.22
N ASP A 226 -0.81 3.15 -25.77
CA ASP A 226 -1.08 1.83 -25.21
C ASP A 226 -0.30 1.49 -23.92
N ALA A 227 0.30 2.47 -23.24
CA ALA A 227 0.94 2.23 -21.95
C ALA A 227 -0.07 1.86 -20.83
N VAL A 228 0.41 1.09 -19.88
CA VAL A 228 -0.29 0.84 -18.59
C VAL A 228 0.10 1.92 -17.61
N VAL A 229 -0.88 2.61 -17.02
CA VAL A 229 -0.62 3.72 -16.10
C VAL A 229 -1.23 3.45 -14.73
N ILE A 230 -0.37 3.35 -13.72
CA ILE A 230 -0.74 3.16 -12.31
C ILE A 230 -0.52 4.48 -11.57
N ASP A 231 -1.61 5.12 -11.19
CA ASP A 231 -1.60 6.34 -10.37
C ASP A 231 -1.72 5.98 -8.88
N VAL A 232 -0.67 6.24 -8.12
CA VAL A 232 -0.61 6.00 -6.67
C VAL A 232 -0.91 7.28 -5.90
N GLY A 233 -0.91 8.42 -6.58
CA GLY A 233 -1.13 9.73 -5.96
C GLY A 233 -2.48 9.84 -5.26
N ILE A 234 -2.48 10.42 -4.06
CA ILE A 234 -3.70 10.74 -3.29
C ILE A 234 -3.50 12.11 -2.66
N THR A 235 -3.87 13.16 -3.38
CA THR A 235 -3.74 14.53 -2.90
C THR A 235 -5.11 15.17 -2.74
N ARG A 236 -5.34 15.85 -1.61
CA ARG A 236 -6.54 16.67 -1.41
C ARG A 236 -6.29 18.04 -2.03
N VAL A 237 -7.15 18.43 -2.94
CA VAL A 237 -7.17 19.78 -3.52
C VAL A 237 -8.47 20.46 -3.16
N THR A 238 -8.42 21.77 -2.87
CA THR A 238 -9.62 22.57 -2.55
C THR A 238 -10.61 22.49 -3.71
N ASP A 239 -11.88 22.27 -3.38
CA ASP A 239 -12.98 22.22 -4.35
C ASP A 239 -14.27 22.68 -3.66
N GLU A 240 -14.60 23.96 -3.81
CA GLU A 240 -15.75 24.58 -3.18
C GLU A 240 -17.10 24.06 -3.71
N SER A 241 -17.09 23.39 -4.87
CA SER A 241 -18.30 22.75 -5.43
C SER A 241 -18.71 21.49 -4.67
N ARG A 242 -17.85 20.98 -3.79
CA ARG A 242 -18.10 19.78 -2.99
C ARG A 242 -18.49 20.14 -1.57
N GLU A 243 -19.47 19.45 -1.02
CA GLU A 243 -19.89 19.62 0.39
C GLU A 243 -18.73 19.51 1.39
N ARG A 244 -17.70 18.70 1.07
CA ARG A 244 -16.50 18.50 1.89
C ARG A 244 -15.44 19.59 1.69
N GLY A 245 -15.64 20.55 0.78
CA GLY A 245 -14.68 21.60 0.45
C GLY A 245 -13.41 21.13 -0.27
N TYR A 246 -13.31 19.86 -0.62
CA TYR A 246 -12.15 19.31 -1.34
C TYR A 246 -12.53 18.10 -2.23
N ARG A 247 -11.66 17.84 -3.19
CA ARG A 247 -11.65 16.58 -3.96
C ARG A 247 -10.30 15.88 -3.84
N ILE A 248 -10.28 14.58 -4.11
CA ILE A 248 -9.06 13.79 -4.19
C ILE A 248 -8.66 13.69 -5.64
N VAL A 249 -7.39 13.96 -5.92
CA VAL A 249 -6.77 13.82 -7.24
C VAL A 249 -5.49 13.01 -7.16
N GLY A 250 -5.14 12.37 -8.25
CA GLY A 250 -3.90 11.63 -8.40
C GLY A 250 -2.77 12.45 -8.99
N ASP A 251 -1.66 11.77 -9.26
CA ASP A 251 -0.49 12.33 -9.92
C ASP A 251 -0.67 12.44 -11.44
N VAL A 252 -1.69 11.79 -12.01
CA VAL A 252 -1.92 11.66 -13.44
C VAL A 252 -3.00 12.64 -13.93
N ASP A 253 -2.77 13.33 -15.04
CA ASP A 253 -3.79 14.06 -15.79
C ASP A 253 -4.72 13.06 -16.49
N PHE A 254 -5.65 12.50 -15.67
CA PHE A 254 -6.47 11.36 -16.05
C PHE A 254 -7.24 11.56 -17.36
N GLU A 255 -7.83 12.73 -17.57
CA GLU A 255 -8.67 13.01 -18.75
C GLU A 255 -7.89 12.92 -20.06
N LYS A 256 -6.62 13.35 -20.05
CA LYS A 256 -5.77 13.35 -21.24
C LYS A 256 -5.02 12.03 -21.39
N VAL A 257 -4.49 11.49 -20.30
CA VAL A 257 -3.70 10.25 -20.29
C VAL A 257 -4.56 9.03 -20.61
N SER A 258 -5.81 9.00 -20.13
CA SER A 258 -6.74 7.89 -20.42
C SER A 258 -7.02 7.69 -21.91
N LYS A 259 -6.86 8.72 -22.73
CA LYS A 259 -7.03 8.63 -24.20
C LYS A 259 -5.88 7.89 -24.89
N LYS A 260 -4.74 7.71 -24.21
CA LYS A 260 -3.54 7.06 -24.72
C LYS A 260 -3.27 5.71 -24.07
N ALA A 261 -3.61 5.58 -22.80
CA ALA A 261 -3.36 4.38 -22.01
C ALA A 261 -4.21 3.17 -22.49
N SER A 262 -3.63 1.97 -22.46
CA SER A 262 -4.39 0.71 -22.57
C SER A 262 -5.11 0.39 -21.27
N TYR A 263 -4.42 0.57 -20.13
CA TYR A 263 -4.95 0.41 -18.77
C TYR A 263 -4.61 1.64 -17.92
N ILE A 264 -5.52 2.03 -17.04
CA ILE A 264 -5.27 3.15 -16.12
C ILE A 264 -6.03 2.95 -14.81
N THR A 265 -5.39 3.27 -13.67
CA THR A 265 -6.09 3.33 -12.38
C THR A 265 -6.80 4.68 -12.20
N PRO A 266 -8.04 4.72 -11.70
CA PRO A 266 -8.72 5.96 -11.34
C PRO A 266 -8.26 6.45 -9.95
N VAL A 267 -8.35 7.76 -9.72
CA VAL A 267 -8.21 8.36 -8.38
C VAL A 267 -9.42 9.26 -8.10
N PRO A 268 -10.22 8.95 -7.07
CA PRO A 268 -10.15 7.78 -6.18
C PRO A 268 -10.66 6.48 -6.82
N GLY A 269 -10.32 5.35 -6.20
CA GLY A 269 -10.88 4.03 -6.58
C GLY A 269 -9.89 3.04 -7.19
N GLY A 270 -8.66 3.48 -7.49
CA GLY A 270 -7.57 2.63 -7.97
C GLY A 270 -6.76 2.01 -6.83
N VAL A 271 -5.51 2.45 -6.65
CA VAL A 271 -4.54 1.84 -5.71
C VAL A 271 -4.96 1.98 -4.25
N GLY A 272 -5.58 3.10 -3.83
CA GLY A 272 -5.92 3.35 -2.42
C GLY A 272 -6.75 2.24 -1.75
N PRO A 273 -7.87 1.78 -2.32
CA PRO A 273 -8.64 0.65 -1.76
C PRO A 273 -7.83 -0.65 -1.64
N MET A 274 -6.89 -0.88 -2.54
CA MET A 274 -6.04 -2.06 -2.56
C MET A 274 -5.10 -2.12 -1.35
N THR A 275 -4.58 -0.98 -0.91
CA THR A 275 -3.71 -0.91 0.27
C THR A 275 -4.37 -1.53 1.51
N ILE A 276 -5.67 -1.26 1.72
CA ILE A 276 -6.41 -1.83 2.86
C ILE A 276 -6.61 -3.34 2.67
N ALA A 277 -6.95 -3.80 1.47
CA ALA A 277 -7.12 -5.23 1.20
C ALA A 277 -5.81 -6.01 1.41
N MET A 278 -4.66 -5.43 1.01
CA MET A 278 -3.36 -6.06 1.21
C MET A 278 -2.91 -6.06 2.66
N LEU A 279 -3.25 -5.05 3.43
CA LEU A 279 -3.03 -5.06 4.87
C LEU A 279 -3.77 -6.25 5.54
N LEU A 280 -5.02 -6.49 5.15
CA LEU A 280 -5.77 -7.66 5.63
C LEU A 280 -5.11 -8.98 5.16
N LYS A 281 -4.66 -9.05 3.91
CA LYS A 281 -3.94 -10.23 3.37
C LYS A 281 -2.66 -10.51 4.16
N ASN A 282 -1.86 -9.48 4.46
CA ASN A 282 -0.66 -9.61 5.29
C ASN A 282 -1.01 -10.04 6.74
N THR A 283 -2.11 -9.52 7.30
CA THR A 283 -2.55 -9.94 8.66
C THR A 283 -3.01 -11.40 8.68
N LEU A 284 -3.71 -11.86 7.65
CA LEU A 284 -4.06 -13.27 7.51
C LEU A 284 -2.80 -14.15 7.41
N LEU A 285 -1.84 -13.75 6.59
CA LEU A 285 -0.55 -14.43 6.46
C LEU A 285 0.23 -14.47 7.79
N ALA A 286 0.19 -13.39 8.58
CA ALA A 286 0.81 -13.35 9.90
C ALA A 286 0.19 -14.41 10.82
N ARG A 287 -1.14 -14.50 10.85
CA ARG A 287 -1.86 -15.53 11.63
C ARG A 287 -1.48 -16.95 11.21
N GLU A 288 -1.39 -17.19 9.89
CA GLU A 288 -1.00 -18.52 9.36
C GLU A 288 0.43 -18.90 9.76
N ARG A 289 1.37 -17.95 9.73
CA ARG A 289 2.77 -18.16 10.16
C ARG A 289 2.86 -18.46 11.66
N HIS A 290 2.12 -17.74 12.51
CA HIS A 290 2.10 -18.01 13.94
C HIS A 290 1.56 -19.41 14.24
N ARG A 291 0.49 -19.84 13.55
CA ARG A 291 -0.07 -21.19 13.69
C ARG A 291 0.91 -22.29 13.31
N SER A 292 1.78 -22.05 12.34
CA SER A 292 2.77 -23.05 11.90
C SER A 292 3.94 -23.18 12.88
N ASN A 293 4.08 -22.26 13.83
CA ASN A 293 5.14 -22.25 14.86
C ASN A 293 4.63 -22.73 16.22
N ASP A 294 3.30 -22.86 16.40
CA ASP A 294 2.63 -23.48 17.57
C ASP A 294 2.51 -25.02 17.35
#